data_bb26b7595dc44b2784fe30a4a2f915fb
#
_entry.id   bb26b7595dc44b2784fe30a4a2f915fb
#
_cell.length_a   1.000
_cell.length_b   1.000
_cell.length_c   1.000
_cell.angle_alpha   90.00
_cell.angle_beta   90.00
_cell.angle_gamma   90.00
#
_symmetry.space_group_name_H-M   'P 1'
#
loop_
_entity.id
_entity.type
_entity.pdbx_description
1 polymer ?
#
loop_
_entity_poly.entity_id
_entity_poly.type
_entity_poly.pdbx_seq_one_letter_code
_entity_poly.pdbx_strand_id
1 'polypeptide(L)'
;MAVSKNEAQSRIQINKMLELSGWDLDIDSEKRNVEVEYPTPSGREADYVLLDKNGFPLCVLEAKNFEIDPLIAKEQARDYANELNCRFIILSNGREHYFWDIETGNPNTIS
;
A
#
# COMPACT_ATOMS: atom_id res chain seq x y z
N MET A 1 -16.17 6.19 9.98
CA MET A 1 -16.58 6.90 8.76
C MET A 1 -16.75 5.91 7.62
N ALA A 2 -17.81 6.05 6.86
CA ALA A 2 -18.04 5.16 5.74
C ALA A 2 -17.09 5.46 4.59
N VAL A 3 -16.50 4.41 4.01
CA VAL A 3 -15.66 4.52 2.82
C VAL A 3 -16.58 4.75 1.63
N SER A 4 -16.20 5.65 0.72
CA SER A 4 -17.00 5.91 -0.49
C SER A 4 -17.04 4.65 -1.37
N LYS A 5 -18.07 4.54 -2.22
CA LYS A 5 -18.19 3.43 -3.15
C LYS A 5 -16.95 3.30 -4.05
N ASN A 6 -16.41 4.44 -4.52
CA ASN A 6 -15.23 4.44 -5.39
C ASN A 6 -13.98 3.96 -4.65
N GLU A 7 -13.83 4.31 -3.39
CA GLU A 7 -12.71 3.82 -2.57
C GLU A 7 -12.85 2.33 -2.29
N ALA A 8 -14.07 1.87 -1.99
CA ALA A 8 -14.31 0.44 -1.77
C ALA A 8 -13.99 -0.37 -3.03
N GLN A 9 -14.40 0.10 -4.20
CA GLN A 9 -14.10 -0.56 -5.48
C GLN A 9 -12.61 -0.59 -5.76
N SER A 10 -11.93 0.51 -5.48
CA SER A 10 -10.47 0.61 -5.64
C SER A 10 -9.76 -0.44 -4.76
N ARG A 11 -10.17 -0.57 -3.50
CA ARG A 11 -9.55 -1.53 -2.58
C ARG A 11 -9.80 -2.98 -3.01
N ILE A 12 -10.96 -3.28 -3.58
CA ILE A 12 -11.22 -4.63 -4.13
C ILE A 12 -10.21 -4.94 -5.23
N GLN A 13 -9.97 -4.00 -6.13
CA GLN A 13 -9.02 -4.20 -7.23
C GLN A 13 -7.57 -4.32 -6.71
N ILE A 14 -7.21 -3.50 -5.73
CA ILE A 14 -5.89 -3.55 -5.11
C ILE A 14 -5.67 -4.91 -4.44
N ASN A 15 -6.67 -5.41 -3.71
CA ASN A 15 -6.58 -6.71 -3.05
C ASN A 15 -6.38 -7.82 -4.08
N LYS A 16 -7.11 -7.79 -5.19
CA LYS A 16 -6.93 -8.77 -6.27
C LYS A 16 -5.54 -8.70 -6.88
N MET A 17 -5.03 -7.49 -7.10
CA MET A 17 -3.68 -7.29 -7.63
C MET A 17 -2.64 -7.91 -6.70
N LEU A 18 -2.76 -7.65 -5.40
CA LEU A 18 -1.84 -8.19 -4.40
C LEU A 18 -1.89 -9.72 -4.37
N GLU A 19 -3.08 -10.30 -4.34
CA GLU A 19 -3.24 -11.76 -4.33
C GLU A 19 -2.65 -12.40 -5.59
N LEU A 20 -2.90 -11.82 -6.75
CA LEU A 20 -2.35 -12.32 -8.01
C LEU A 20 -0.82 -12.19 -8.06
N SER A 21 -0.26 -11.27 -7.31
CA SER A 21 1.19 -11.08 -7.21
C SER A 21 1.84 -11.94 -6.13
N GLY A 22 1.06 -12.76 -5.44
CA GLY A 22 1.58 -13.70 -4.44
C GLY A 22 1.54 -13.21 -3.01
N TRP A 23 0.92 -12.06 -2.74
CA TRP A 23 0.75 -11.56 -1.37
C TRP A 23 -0.47 -12.21 -0.71
N ASP A 24 -0.37 -12.48 0.58
CA ASP A 24 -1.40 -13.18 1.34
C ASP A 24 -2.07 -12.22 2.32
N LEU A 25 -3.34 -11.91 2.05
CA LEU A 25 -4.16 -11.01 2.87
C LEU A 25 -5.11 -11.78 3.80
N ASP A 26 -5.14 -13.11 3.73
CA ASP A 26 -6.08 -13.91 4.51
C ASP A 26 -5.75 -13.82 5.99
N ILE A 27 -6.68 -13.26 6.78
CA ILE A 27 -6.50 -13.04 8.22
C ILE A 27 -6.26 -14.36 8.98
N ASP A 28 -6.75 -15.47 8.44
CA ASP A 28 -6.59 -16.79 9.08
C ASP A 28 -5.37 -17.54 8.59
N SER A 29 -4.63 -16.99 7.63
CA SER A 29 -3.45 -17.66 7.09
C SER A 29 -2.24 -17.45 7.98
N GLU A 30 -1.49 -18.52 8.22
CA GLU A 30 -0.21 -18.45 8.93
C GLU A 30 0.87 -17.74 8.10
N LYS A 31 0.62 -17.64 6.79
CA LYS A 31 1.57 -17.01 5.85
C LYS A 31 1.17 -15.58 5.48
N ARG A 32 0.21 -15.02 6.20
CA ARG A 32 -0.24 -13.65 5.94
C ARG A 32 0.94 -12.69 6.02
N ASN A 33 1.11 -11.91 4.97
CA ASN A 33 2.21 -10.95 4.86
C ASN A 33 1.76 -9.57 4.41
N VAL A 34 0.46 -9.29 4.52
CA VAL A 34 -0.11 -7.96 4.28
C VAL A 34 -0.94 -7.57 5.50
N GLU A 35 -0.64 -6.40 6.04
CA GLU A 35 -1.43 -5.80 7.10
C GLU A 35 -2.17 -4.59 6.55
N VAL A 36 -3.39 -4.37 7.00
CA VAL A 36 -4.20 -3.21 6.60
C VAL A 36 -4.37 -2.27 7.78
N GLU A 37 -4.59 -0.98 7.49
CA GLU A 37 -4.75 0.05 8.52
C GLU A 37 -3.64 -0.05 9.56
N TYR A 38 -2.39 -0.07 9.10
CA TYR A 38 -1.23 -0.34 9.94
C TYR A 38 -0.81 0.93 10.69
N PRO A 39 -0.76 0.90 12.04
CA PRO A 39 -0.45 2.09 12.81
C PRO A 39 1.00 2.54 12.63
N THR A 40 1.19 3.84 12.50
CA THR A 40 2.52 4.45 12.45
C THR A 40 2.84 5.13 13.78
N PRO A 41 4.11 5.39 14.07
CA PRO A 41 4.50 6.09 15.31
C PRO A 41 3.83 7.45 15.50
N SER A 42 3.46 8.15 14.42
CA SER A 42 2.77 9.43 14.51
C SER A 42 1.28 9.31 14.88
N GLY A 43 0.75 8.08 14.99
CA GLY A 43 -0.65 7.85 15.32
C GLY A 43 -1.57 7.79 14.11
N ARG A 44 -1.03 7.92 12.90
CA ARG A 44 -1.79 7.73 11.65
C ARG A 44 -1.71 6.26 11.24
N GLU A 45 -2.45 5.89 10.21
CA GLU A 45 -2.50 4.50 9.74
C GLU A 45 -2.17 4.46 8.26
N ALA A 46 -1.22 3.60 7.88
CA ALA A 46 -0.95 3.30 6.48
C ALA A 46 -2.02 2.34 5.95
N ASP A 47 -2.51 2.57 4.74
CA ASP A 47 -3.59 1.75 4.18
C ASP A 47 -3.22 0.26 4.14
N TYR A 48 -2.03 -0.05 3.62
CA TYR A 48 -1.49 -1.41 3.59
C TYR A 48 0.00 -1.36 3.90
N VAL A 49 0.47 -2.38 4.60
CA VAL A 49 1.90 -2.62 4.76
C VAL A 49 2.19 -4.05 4.35
N LEU A 50 3.13 -4.20 3.42
CA LEU A 50 3.60 -5.50 2.95
C LEU A 50 4.80 -5.87 3.80
N LEU A 51 4.79 -7.09 4.33
CA LEU A 51 5.83 -7.56 5.26
C LEU A 51 6.82 -8.45 4.55
N ASP A 52 8.07 -8.40 5.00
CA ASP A 52 9.09 -9.33 4.51
C ASP A 52 8.92 -10.70 5.16
N LYS A 53 9.76 -11.66 4.80
CA LYS A 53 9.70 -13.03 5.31
C LYS A 53 9.89 -13.13 6.82
N ASN A 54 10.45 -12.10 7.45
CA ASN A 54 10.69 -12.06 8.89
C ASN A 54 9.59 -11.29 9.62
N GLY A 55 8.57 -10.81 8.90
CA GLY A 55 7.46 -10.07 9.47
C GLY A 55 7.71 -8.59 9.66
N PHE A 56 8.79 -8.04 9.11
CA PHE A 56 9.09 -6.61 9.20
C PHE A 56 8.49 -5.85 8.02
N PRO A 57 8.06 -4.58 8.23
CA PRO A 57 7.56 -3.76 7.14
C PRO A 57 8.59 -3.62 6.01
N LEU A 58 8.15 -3.92 4.79
CA LEU A 58 8.97 -3.84 3.59
C LEU A 58 8.49 -2.75 2.65
N CYS A 59 7.18 -2.60 2.52
CA CYS A 59 6.58 -1.72 1.55
C CYS A 59 5.30 -1.12 2.11
N VAL A 60 5.13 0.19 1.95
CA VAL A 60 3.89 0.89 2.23
C VAL A 60 3.10 0.98 0.92
N LEU A 61 1.82 0.63 0.95
CA LEU A 61 0.92 0.86 -0.17
C LEU A 61 -0.18 1.83 0.26
N GLU A 62 -0.28 2.96 -0.41
CA GLU A 62 -1.35 3.93 -0.19
C GLU A 62 -2.36 3.85 -1.32
N ALA A 63 -3.62 3.75 -0.95
CA ALA A 63 -4.74 3.57 -1.87
C ALA A 63 -5.51 4.88 -2.04
N LYS A 64 -5.91 5.16 -3.28
CA LYS A 64 -6.83 6.25 -3.60
C LYS A 64 -8.00 5.68 -4.39
N ASN A 65 -9.11 6.43 -4.47
CA ASN A 65 -10.20 5.96 -5.30
C ASN A 65 -9.80 6.02 -6.78
N PHE A 66 -10.47 5.20 -7.61
CA PHE A 66 -10.03 4.97 -8.98
C PHE A 66 -10.13 6.20 -9.90
N GLU A 67 -10.78 7.27 -9.46
CA GLU A 67 -10.89 8.52 -10.24
C GLU A 67 -9.76 9.50 -9.90
N ILE A 68 -8.95 9.20 -8.91
CA ILE A 68 -7.88 10.08 -8.44
C ILE A 68 -6.53 9.53 -8.88
N ASP A 69 -5.64 10.42 -9.33
CA ASP A 69 -4.26 10.05 -9.63
C ASP A 69 -3.58 9.62 -8.33
N PRO A 70 -3.08 8.36 -8.26
CA PRO A 70 -2.47 7.88 -7.02
C PRO A 70 -1.21 8.64 -6.61
N LEU A 71 -0.57 9.38 -7.51
CA LEU A 71 0.60 10.19 -7.16
C LEU A 71 0.29 11.26 -6.12
N ILE A 72 -0.98 11.62 -5.93
CA ILE A 72 -1.36 12.61 -4.91
C ILE A 72 -1.03 12.11 -3.50
N ALA A 73 -0.89 10.80 -3.30
CA ALA A 73 -0.54 10.21 -2.02
C ALA A 73 0.98 10.10 -1.79
N LYS A 74 1.79 10.60 -2.71
CA LYS A 74 3.26 10.43 -2.68
C LYS A 74 3.90 10.88 -1.38
N GLU A 75 3.61 12.09 -0.94
CA GLU A 75 4.25 12.66 0.26
C GLU A 75 3.81 11.93 1.54
N GLN A 76 2.52 11.63 1.66
CA GLN A 76 2.00 10.90 2.80
C GLN A 76 2.60 9.51 2.87
N ALA A 77 2.69 8.81 1.72
CA ALA A 77 3.28 7.48 1.66
C ALA A 77 4.76 7.51 2.04
N ARG A 78 5.48 8.54 1.63
CA ARG A 78 6.89 8.71 1.99
C ARG A 78 7.03 8.89 3.51
N ASP A 79 6.17 9.70 4.12
CA ASP A 79 6.21 9.91 5.57
C ASP A 79 6.01 8.58 6.30
N TYR A 80 5.01 7.79 5.89
CA TYR A 80 4.76 6.49 6.50
C TYR A 80 5.92 5.52 6.29
N ALA A 81 6.49 5.49 5.09
CA ALA A 81 7.63 4.62 4.81
C ALA A 81 8.84 4.99 5.69
N ASN A 82 9.08 6.28 5.87
CA ASN A 82 10.16 6.74 6.76
C ASN A 82 9.90 6.34 8.21
N GLU A 83 8.66 6.51 8.69
CA GLU A 83 8.30 6.13 10.06
C GLU A 83 8.44 4.63 10.31
N LEU A 84 8.17 3.81 9.29
CA LEU A 84 8.21 2.35 9.40
C LEU A 84 9.53 1.74 8.89
N ASN A 85 10.47 2.56 8.48
CA ASN A 85 11.73 2.14 7.89
C ASN A 85 11.55 1.25 6.66
N CYS A 86 10.56 1.56 5.85
CA CYS A 86 10.31 0.89 4.57
C CYS A 86 11.08 1.59 3.46
N ARG A 87 11.70 0.81 2.60
CA ARG A 87 12.40 1.32 1.42
C ARG A 87 11.45 1.49 0.23
N PHE A 88 10.39 0.70 0.18
CA PHE A 88 9.54 0.62 -1.00
C PHE A 88 8.15 1.16 -0.73
N ILE A 89 7.56 1.74 -1.78
CA ILE A 89 6.23 2.31 -1.75
C ILE A 89 5.48 1.88 -3.00
N ILE A 90 4.20 1.57 -2.86
CA ILE A 90 3.28 1.41 -3.97
C ILE A 90 2.17 2.44 -3.79
N LEU A 91 1.87 3.18 -4.85
CA LEU A 91 0.74 4.09 -4.90
C LEU A 91 -0.26 3.52 -5.90
N SER A 92 -1.51 3.36 -5.51
CA SER A 92 -2.48 2.71 -6.38
C SER A 92 -3.87 3.29 -6.21
N ASN A 93 -4.62 3.36 -7.32
CA ASN A 93 -6.05 3.67 -7.30
C ASN A 93 -6.88 2.47 -7.78
N GLY A 94 -6.26 1.30 -7.90
CA GLY A 94 -6.92 0.11 -8.40
C GLY A 94 -6.82 -0.07 -9.92
N ARG A 95 -6.51 0.99 -10.65
CA ARG A 95 -6.35 0.99 -12.11
C ARG A 95 -4.94 1.35 -12.52
N GLU A 96 -4.37 2.36 -11.85
CA GLU A 96 -3.01 2.83 -12.09
C GLU A 96 -2.19 2.54 -10.85
N HIS A 97 -0.96 2.08 -11.07
CA HIS A 97 -0.06 1.72 -9.98
C HIS A 97 1.30 2.33 -10.24
N TYR A 98 1.93 2.82 -9.15
CA TYR A 98 3.29 3.31 -9.20
C TYR A 98 4.10 2.54 -8.18
N PHE A 99 5.30 2.13 -8.56
CA PHE A 99 6.29 1.56 -7.65
C PHE A 99 7.39 2.57 -7.41
N TRP A 100 7.80 2.73 -6.17
CA TRP A 100 8.81 3.70 -5.80
C TRP A 100 9.81 3.07 -4.84
N ASP A 101 11.08 3.03 -5.28
CA ASP A 101 12.21 2.75 -4.42
C ASP A 101 12.73 4.11 -3.99
N ILE A 102 12.47 4.50 -2.74
CA ILE A 102 12.77 5.85 -2.28
C ILE A 102 14.26 6.16 -2.20
N GLU A 103 15.11 5.14 -2.28
CA GLU A 103 16.56 5.35 -2.27
C GLU A 103 17.11 5.61 -3.67
N THR A 104 16.40 5.29 -4.72
CA THR A 104 16.94 5.36 -6.08
C THR A 104 16.23 6.32 -7.03
N GLY A 105 15.15 6.97 -6.61
CA GLY A 105 14.54 7.91 -7.54
C GLY A 105 13.11 8.27 -7.24
N ASN A 106 12.32 8.38 -8.30
CA ASN A 106 10.93 8.82 -8.28
C ASN A 106 9.99 7.65 -8.57
N PRO A 107 8.69 7.79 -8.25
CA PRO A 107 7.72 6.75 -8.60
C PRO A 107 7.69 6.47 -10.10
N ASN A 108 7.61 5.18 -10.46
CA ASN A 108 7.49 4.73 -11.83
C ASN A 108 6.20 3.94 -11.99
N THR A 109 5.56 4.07 -13.17
CA THR A 109 4.35 3.30 -13.46
C THR A 109 4.67 1.80 -13.54
N ILE A 110 3.71 0.99 -13.08
CA ILE A 110 3.77 -0.48 -13.19
C ILE A 110 2.67 -0.89 -14.15
N SER A 111 3.01 -1.67 -15.14
CA SER A 111 2.04 -2.22 -16.08
C SER A 111 1.48 -3.55 -15.61
#